data_d1ca2859a31bdbb60252d885493d4906
#
_entry.id   d1ca2859a31bdbb60252d885493d4906
#
_cell.length_a   1.000
_cell.length_b   1.000
_cell.length_c   1.000
_cell.angle_alpha   90.00
_cell.angle_beta   90.00
_cell.angle_gamma   90.00
#
_symmetry.space_group_name_H-M   'P 1'
#
loop_
_entity.id
_entity.type
_entity.pdbx_description
1 polymer ?
#
loop_
_entity_poly.entity_id
_entity_poly.type
_entity_poly.pdbx_seq_one_letter_code
_entity_poly.pdbx_strand_id
1 'polypeptide(L)'
;MTWAEVEQNACPGLILGAGALVDMEGGAGAGKSTLAGRVADSICGPALLVSAEESIGPSLASRLERCAIKRPDFYVVTRASVDHVVGLAKSVRAVVLVIDSIQEAVWRADDLRHVLEVVPSLDLLIAVLQVNKQGAPLGRNEFAHEADVRIHCEAMRWRLIKSRYQSISDVGGMVLPVRDGTPRE
;
A
#
# COMPACT_ATOMS: atom_id res chain seq x y z
N MET A 1 -4.83 15.69 15.72
CA MET A 1 -4.29 14.71 14.75
C MET A 1 -4.71 13.34 15.24
N THR A 2 -5.60 12.71 14.55
CA THR A 2 -5.97 11.32 14.84
C THR A 2 -4.95 10.42 14.15
N TRP A 3 -4.18 9.70 14.91
CA TRP A 3 -3.31 8.66 14.41
C TRP A 3 -4.20 7.52 13.91
N ALA A 4 -4.09 7.15 12.63
CA ALA A 4 -4.74 5.96 12.14
C ALA A 4 -3.98 4.75 12.69
N GLU A 5 -4.53 4.08 13.68
CA GLU A 5 -4.12 2.71 14.00
C GLU A 5 -4.59 1.84 12.86
N VAL A 6 -3.64 1.20 12.17
CA VAL A 6 -3.96 0.17 11.19
C VAL A 6 -4.52 -1.02 11.99
N GLU A 7 -5.76 -1.44 11.69
CA GLU A 7 -6.41 -2.51 12.43
C GLU A 7 -5.46 -3.68 12.65
N GLN A 8 -5.46 -4.21 13.87
CA GLN A 8 -4.55 -5.27 14.33
C GLN A 8 -4.46 -6.49 13.39
N ASN A 9 -5.45 -6.66 12.52
CA ASN A 9 -5.52 -7.75 11.56
C ASN A 9 -4.70 -7.56 10.27
N ALA A 10 -4.33 -6.32 9.89
CA ALA A 10 -3.54 -6.05 8.68
C ALA A 10 -2.04 -5.98 9.00
N CYS A 11 -1.66 -5.11 9.91
CA CYS A 11 -0.27 -4.91 10.35
C CYS A 11 -0.22 -4.67 11.87
N PRO A 12 -0.23 -5.73 12.70
CA PRO A 12 -0.21 -5.59 14.15
C PRO A 12 0.96 -4.72 14.63
N GLY A 13 0.66 -3.69 15.41
CA GLY A 13 1.66 -2.80 15.99
C GLY A 13 2.24 -1.76 15.04
N LEU A 14 1.76 -1.65 13.80
CA LEU A 14 2.17 -0.58 12.88
C LEU A 14 1.42 0.72 13.23
N ILE A 15 2.18 1.79 13.45
CA ILE A 15 1.64 3.14 13.67
C ILE A 15 1.94 4.00 12.45
N LEU A 16 0.91 4.65 11.91
CA LEU A 16 1.00 5.56 10.77
C LEU A 16 0.51 6.96 11.17
N GLY A 17 1.19 7.99 10.70
CA GLY A 17 0.72 9.37 10.83
C GLY A 17 -0.22 9.75 9.68
N ALA A 18 -1.05 10.76 9.89
CA ALA A 18 -1.84 11.36 8.81
C ALA A 18 -0.92 11.97 7.73
N GLY A 19 -1.25 11.75 6.45
CA GLY A 19 -0.42 12.15 5.32
C GLY A 19 0.85 11.32 5.16
N ALA A 20 0.92 10.11 5.76
CA ALA A 20 2.10 9.26 5.69
C ALA A 20 2.35 8.72 4.27
N LEU A 21 3.62 8.74 3.86
CA LEU A 21 4.12 8.00 2.71
C LEU A 21 4.75 6.67 3.17
N VAL A 22 4.14 5.58 2.76
CA VAL A 22 4.60 4.21 3.07
C VAL A 22 5.20 3.56 1.84
N ASP A 23 6.42 3.09 1.95
CA ASP A 23 7.12 2.25 0.97
C ASP A 23 6.98 0.77 1.38
N MET A 24 6.43 -0.06 0.50
CA MET A 24 6.37 -1.51 0.67
C MET A 24 7.25 -2.19 -0.37
N GLU A 25 8.41 -2.66 0.04
CA GLU A 25 9.40 -3.29 -0.84
C GLU A 25 9.50 -4.82 -0.65
N GLY A 26 10.00 -5.50 -1.66
CA GLY A 26 10.25 -6.95 -1.62
C GLY A 26 10.26 -7.59 -2.99
N GLY A 27 10.70 -8.85 -3.06
CA GLY A 27 10.74 -9.64 -4.30
C GLY A 27 9.35 -9.94 -4.88
N ALA A 28 9.32 -10.47 -6.10
CA ALA A 28 8.08 -10.97 -6.68
C ALA A 28 7.46 -12.07 -5.80
N GLY A 29 6.14 -12.05 -5.62
CA GLY A 29 5.44 -13.03 -4.76
C GLY A 29 5.66 -12.87 -3.26
N ALA A 30 6.38 -11.85 -2.79
CA ALA A 30 6.65 -11.62 -1.36
C ALA A 30 5.42 -11.21 -0.53
N GLY A 31 4.30 -10.87 -1.17
CA GLY A 31 3.05 -10.49 -0.50
C GLY A 31 2.79 -8.98 -0.42
N LYS A 32 3.62 -8.14 -1.04
CA LYS A 32 3.48 -6.66 -1.01
C LYS A 32 2.09 -6.16 -1.37
N SER A 33 1.62 -6.53 -2.57
CA SER A 33 0.30 -6.11 -3.09
C SER A 33 -0.85 -6.58 -2.20
N THR A 34 -0.73 -7.79 -1.64
CA THR A 34 -1.72 -8.31 -0.68
C THR A 34 -1.72 -7.50 0.60
N LEU A 35 -0.54 -7.20 1.15
CA LEU A 35 -0.41 -6.39 2.35
C LEU A 35 -0.94 -4.97 2.14
N ALA A 36 -0.53 -4.32 1.03
CA ALA A 36 -0.98 -2.98 0.68
C ALA A 36 -2.51 -2.89 0.55
N GLY A 37 -3.12 -3.86 -0.13
CA GLY A 37 -4.59 -3.94 -0.26
C GLY A 37 -5.28 -4.09 1.09
N ARG A 38 -4.77 -4.95 1.99
CA ARG A 38 -5.33 -5.16 3.33
C ARG A 38 -5.16 -3.95 4.24
N VAL A 39 -4.02 -3.29 4.18
CA VAL A 39 -3.82 -2.03 4.92
C VAL A 39 -4.82 -0.98 4.44
N ALA A 40 -4.97 -0.84 3.11
CA ALA A 40 -5.93 0.09 2.54
C ALA A 40 -7.38 -0.25 2.92
N ASP A 41 -7.75 -1.54 2.98
CA ASP A 41 -9.09 -1.98 3.38
C ASP A 41 -9.37 -1.76 4.87
N SER A 42 -8.34 -1.75 5.73
CA SER A 42 -8.47 -1.57 7.18
C SER A 42 -8.70 -0.10 7.60
N ILE A 43 -8.44 0.85 6.72
CA ILE A 43 -8.56 2.29 7.04
C ILE A 43 -9.94 2.79 6.63
N CYS A 44 -10.63 3.49 7.54
CA CYS A 44 -11.95 4.07 7.26
C CYS A 44 -11.87 5.18 6.20
N GLY A 45 -12.82 5.19 5.25
CA GLY A 45 -12.92 6.16 4.18
C GLY A 45 -12.46 5.63 2.81
N PRO A 46 -12.80 6.30 1.70
CA PRO A 46 -12.57 5.79 0.36
C PRO A 46 -11.11 5.45 0.06
N ALA A 47 -10.86 4.28 -0.53
CA ALA A 47 -9.54 3.85 -0.97
C ALA A 47 -9.46 3.81 -2.49
N LEU A 48 -8.33 4.24 -3.06
CA LEU A 48 -8.04 4.16 -4.49
C LEU A 48 -6.78 3.32 -4.72
N LEU A 49 -6.90 2.27 -5.53
CA LEU A 49 -5.78 1.45 -5.99
C LEU A 49 -5.46 1.78 -7.45
N VAL A 50 -4.23 2.17 -7.70
CA VAL A 50 -3.65 2.21 -9.06
C VAL A 50 -2.94 0.89 -9.31
N SER A 51 -3.55 0.02 -10.12
CA SER A 51 -2.95 -1.24 -10.55
C SER A 51 -2.20 -1.01 -11.85
N ALA A 52 -0.88 -0.79 -11.77
CA ALA A 52 -0.07 -0.53 -12.96
C ALA A 52 0.37 -1.81 -13.68
N GLU A 53 0.52 -2.91 -12.94
CA GLU A 53 0.97 -4.21 -13.48
C GLU A 53 -0.15 -4.99 -14.17
N GLU A 54 -1.39 -4.86 -13.69
CA GLU A 54 -2.52 -5.67 -14.16
C GLU A 54 -3.62 -4.79 -14.77
N SER A 55 -4.20 -5.29 -15.85
CA SER A 55 -5.43 -4.72 -16.40
C SER A 55 -6.66 -5.18 -15.61
N ILE A 56 -7.78 -4.44 -15.72
CA ILE A 56 -9.06 -4.88 -15.16
C ILE A 56 -9.44 -6.22 -15.78
N GLY A 57 -9.57 -7.25 -14.96
CA GLY A 57 -9.86 -8.61 -15.40
C GLY A 57 -9.79 -9.64 -14.29
N PRO A 58 -9.87 -10.95 -14.64
CA PRO A 58 -9.93 -12.04 -13.65
C PRO A 58 -8.72 -12.09 -12.70
N SER A 59 -7.52 -11.75 -13.18
CA SER A 59 -6.30 -11.75 -12.36
C SER A 59 -6.41 -10.73 -11.23
N LEU A 60 -6.78 -9.50 -11.57
CA LEU A 60 -6.98 -8.42 -10.60
C LEU A 60 -8.12 -8.75 -9.63
N ALA A 61 -9.25 -9.27 -10.13
CA ALA A 61 -10.36 -9.70 -9.29
C ALA A 61 -9.93 -10.76 -8.27
N SER A 62 -9.25 -11.83 -8.70
CA SER A 62 -8.70 -12.85 -7.81
C SER A 62 -7.72 -12.30 -6.79
N ARG A 63 -6.93 -11.27 -7.15
CA ARG A 63 -6.04 -10.60 -6.22
C ARG A 63 -6.83 -9.84 -5.15
N LEU A 64 -7.85 -9.07 -5.53
CA LEU A 64 -8.70 -8.34 -4.59
C LEU A 64 -9.45 -9.28 -3.64
N GLU A 65 -9.93 -10.43 -4.14
CA GLU A 65 -10.51 -11.49 -3.31
C GLU A 65 -9.52 -12.04 -2.28
N ARG A 66 -8.26 -12.30 -2.69
CA ARG A 66 -7.21 -12.74 -1.76
C ARG A 66 -6.88 -11.69 -0.69
N CYS A 67 -7.01 -10.41 -1.03
CA CYS A 67 -6.88 -9.31 -0.05
C CYS A 67 -8.08 -9.21 0.89
N ALA A 68 -9.14 -9.98 0.63
CA ALA A 68 -10.41 -9.95 1.37
C ALA A 68 -11.11 -8.58 1.35
N ILE A 69 -10.88 -7.78 0.30
CA ILE A 69 -11.49 -6.46 0.14
C ILE A 69 -12.99 -6.65 -0.11
N LYS A 70 -13.83 -6.08 0.77
CA LYS A 70 -15.30 -6.23 0.72
C LYS A 70 -16.04 -4.89 0.70
N ARG A 71 -15.35 -3.80 0.91
CA ARG A 71 -15.96 -2.47 1.04
C ARG A 71 -16.34 -1.88 -0.31
N PRO A 72 -17.50 -1.19 -0.42
CA PRO A 72 -17.99 -0.63 -1.68
C PRO A 72 -17.23 0.62 -2.14
N ASP A 73 -16.50 1.29 -1.23
CA ASP A 73 -15.74 2.51 -1.47
C ASP A 73 -14.23 2.22 -1.72
N PHE A 74 -13.92 1.01 -2.22
CA PHE A 74 -12.60 0.65 -2.74
C PHE A 74 -12.61 0.75 -4.26
N TYR A 75 -11.96 1.78 -4.78
CA TYR A 75 -11.89 2.09 -6.21
C TYR A 75 -10.60 1.55 -6.82
N VAL A 76 -10.67 1.14 -8.09
CA VAL A 76 -9.51 0.63 -8.82
C VAL A 76 -9.40 1.33 -10.18
N VAL A 77 -8.20 1.77 -10.50
CA VAL A 77 -7.84 2.29 -11.82
C VAL A 77 -6.56 1.60 -12.32
N THR A 78 -6.45 1.43 -13.63
CA THR A 78 -5.27 0.81 -14.24
C THR A 78 -4.53 1.80 -15.11
N ARG A 79 -3.18 1.79 -15.06
CA ARG A 79 -2.29 2.56 -15.94
C ARG A 79 -2.66 4.04 -16.08
N ALA A 80 -2.84 4.70 -14.94
CA ALA A 80 -3.24 6.10 -14.90
C ALA A 80 -2.03 7.04 -14.73
N SER A 81 -2.07 8.20 -15.38
CA SER A 81 -1.12 9.29 -15.14
C SER A 81 -1.35 9.92 -13.76
N VAL A 82 -0.35 10.64 -13.26
CA VAL A 82 -0.44 11.37 -11.97
C VAL A 82 -1.66 12.29 -11.93
N ASP A 83 -1.85 13.12 -12.96
CA ASP A 83 -2.98 14.07 -13.04
C ASP A 83 -4.33 13.37 -13.00
N HIS A 84 -4.45 12.23 -13.72
CA HIS A 84 -5.68 11.43 -13.73
C HIS A 84 -5.97 10.87 -12.33
N VAL A 85 -4.95 10.33 -11.65
CA VAL A 85 -5.08 9.80 -10.29
C VAL A 85 -5.44 10.91 -9.30
N VAL A 86 -4.81 12.08 -9.40
CA VAL A 86 -5.16 13.25 -8.59
C VAL A 86 -6.63 13.62 -8.78
N GLY A 87 -7.11 13.69 -10.03
CA GLY A 87 -8.51 13.97 -10.35
C GLY A 87 -9.46 12.96 -9.73
N LEU A 88 -9.19 11.67 -9.88
CA LEU A 88 -9.97 10.58 -9.29
C LEU A 88 -9.96 10.64 -7.77
N ALA A 89 -8.77 10.75 -7.15
CA ALA A 89 -8.62 10.79 -5.71
C ALA A 89 -9.42 11.94 -5.08
N LYS A 90 -9.40 13.12 -5.70
CA LYS A 90 -10.23 14.27 -5.29
C LYS A 90 -11.72 13.98 -5.45
N SER A 91 -12.14 13.39 -6.57
CA SER A 91 -13.55 13.13 -6.86
C SER A 91 -14.19 12.15 -5.89
N VAL A 92 -13.47 11.10 -5.49
CA VAL A 92 -13.94 10.10 -4.52
C VAL A 92 -13.59 10.48 -3.07
N ARG A 93 -12.87 11.58 -2.86
CA ARG A 93 -12.30 11.98 -1.56
C ARG A 93 -11.49 10.85 -0.92
N ALA A 94 -10.56 10.28 -1.70
CA ALA A 94 -9.75 9.17 -1.25
C ALA A 94 -8.99 9.52 0.04
N VAL A 95 -9.09 8.63 1.02
CA VAL A 95 -8.33 8.67 2.28
C VAL A 95 -7.05 7.86 2.15
N VAL A 96 -7.11 6.79 1.34
CA VAL A 96 -5.96 5.94 1.06
C VAL A 96 -5.73 5.84 -0.44
N LEU A 97 -4.47 5.99 -0.86
CA LEU A 97 -4.02 5.73 -2.22
C LEU A 97 -2.94 4.66 -2.21
N VAL A 98 -3.10 3.64 -3.04
CA VAL A 98 -2.10 2.58 -3.28
C VAL A 98 -1.63 2.64 -4.71
N ILE A 99 -0.32 2.65 -4.95
CA ILE A 99 0.30 2.55 -6.27
C ILE A 99 1.03 1.20 -6.38
N ASP A 100 0.55 0.31 -7.22
CA ASP A 100 1.05 -1.06 -7.36
C ASP A 100 1.30 -1.44 -8.84
N SER A 101 2.57 -1.39 -9.30
CA SER A 101 3.78 -0.94 -8.63
C SER A 101 4.26 0.41 -9.19
N ILE A 102 5.09 1.09 -8.42
CA ILE A 102 5.68 2.38 -8.83
C ILE A 102 6.48 2.26 -10.11
N GLN A 103 7.23 1.16 -10.29
CA GLN A 103 8.06 0.94 -11.48
C GLN A 103 7.22 0.86 -12.75
N GLU A 104 6.11 0.15 -12.72
CA GLU A 104 5.20 0.00 -13.86
C GLU A 104 4.35 1.25 -14.09
N ALA A 105 4.06 2.01 -13.04
CA ALA A 105 3.39 3.30 -13.14
C ALA A 105 4.31 4.39 -13.70
N VAL A 106 5.64 4.18 -13.67
CA VAL A 106 6.68 5.14 -14.10
C VAL A 106 6.62 6.45 -13.30
N TRP A 107 6.21 6.37 -12.02
CA TRP A 107 6.13 7.51 -11.13
C TRP A 107 7.46 7.76 -10.41
N ARG A 108 7.69 9.00 -10.04
CA ARG A 108 8.86 9.46 -9.28
C ARG A 108 8.48 9.75 -7.82
N ALA A 109 9.46 9.88 -6.97
CA ALA A 109 9.22 10.27 -5.57
C ALA A 109 8.54 11.64 -5.46
N ASP A 110 8.93 12.59 -6.31
CA ASP A 110 8.31 13.92 -6.39
C ASP A 110 6.81 13.84 -6.74
N ASP A 111 6.41 12.89 -7.60
CA ASP A 111 5.01 12.68 -7.96
C ASP A 111 4.18 12.25 -6.74
N LEU A 112 4.75 11.38 -5.88
CA LEU A 112 4.08 10.93 -4.65
C LEU A 112 3.89 12.09 -3.66
N ARG A 113 4.92 12.93 -3.50
CA ARG A 113 4.84 14.13 -2.67
C ARG A 113 3.80 15.11 -3.21
N HIS A 114 3.84 15.36 -4.52
CA HIS A 114 2.86 16.22 -5.17
C HIS A 114 1.41 15.73 -4.92
N VAL A 115 1.15 14.42 -5.06
CA VAL A 115 -0.19 13.86 -4.82
C VAL A 115 -0.63 14.10 -3.37
N LEU A 116 0.23 13.88 -2.38
CA LEU A 116 -0.08 14.14 -0.97
C LEU A 116 -0.36 15.62 -0.70
N GLU A 117 0.35 16.54 -1.38
CA GLU A 117 0.14 17.98 -1.23
C GLU A 117 -1.18 18.47 -1.84
N VAL A 118 -1.56 17.93 -3.02
CA VAL A 118 -2.71 18.44 -3.78
C VAL A 118 -4.01 17.70 -3.52
N VAL A 119 -3.98 16.56 -2.81
CA VAL A 119 -5.17 15.79 -2.42
C VAL A 119 -5.32 15.81 -0.90
N PRO A 120 -5.97 16.84 -0.34
CA PRO A 120 -5.99 17.09 1.10
C PRO A 120 -6.77 16.04 1.92
N SER A 121 -7.53 15.15 1.26
CA SER A 121 -8.22 14.05 1.91
C SER A 121 -7.35 12.82 2.16
N LEU A 122 -6.13 12.75 1.58
CA LEU A 122 -5.26 11.61 1.74
C LEU A 122 -4.58 11.61 3.11
N ASP A 123 -4.89 10.59 3.90
CA ASP A 123 -4.21 10.28 5.15
C ASP A 123 -3.06 9.29 4.95
N LEU A 124 -3.10 8.49 3.87
CA LEU A 124 -2.11 7.47 3.57
C LEU A 124 -1.87 7.32 2.07
N LEU A 125 -0.59 7.31 1.67
CA LEU A 125 -0.14 6.89 0.36
C LEU A 125 0.81 5.70 0.50
N ILE A 126 0.48 4.58 -0.16
CA ILE A 126 1.30 3.36 -0.17
C ILE A 126 1.91 3.19 -1.56
N ALA A 127 3.24 3.19 -1.62
CA ALA A 127 4.01 2.90 -2.82
C ALA A 127 4.56 1.46 -2.75
N VAL A 128 4.12 0.60 -3.66
CA VAL A 128 4.65 -0.78 -3.75
C VAL A 128 5.84 -0.78 -4.69
N LEU A 129 7.00 -1.26 -4.19
CA LEU A 129 8.25 -1.32 -4.92
C LEU A 129 8.72 -2.78 -5.09
N GLN A 130 9.23 -3.07 -6.28
CA GLN A 130 9.92 -4.32 -6.52
C GLN A 130 11.41 -4.19 -6.21
N VAL A 131 12.00 -5.23 -5.63
CA VAL A 131 13.44 -5.36 -5.48
C VAL A 131 13.98 -6.42 -6.44
N ASN A 132 15.23 -6.26 -6.86
CA ASN A 132 15.91 -7.27 -7.67
C ASN A 132 16.28 -8.51 -6.83
N LYS A 133 16.85 -9.54 -7.49
CA LYS A 133 17.26 -10.78 -6.80
C LYS A 133 18.34 -10.57 -5.73
N GLN A 134 19.05 -9.46 -5.77
CA GLN A 134 20.05 -9.08 -4.77
C GLN A 134 19.46 -8.25 -3.61
N GLY A 135 18.13 -8.04 -3.60
CA GLY A 135 17.45 -7.26 -2.57
C GLY A 135 17.57 -5.74 -2.73
N ALA A 136 18.17 -5.26 -3.81
CA ALA A 136 18.22 -3.83 -4.10
C ALA A 136 16.92 -3.37 -4.78
N PRO A 137 16.35 -2.20 -4.40
CA PRO A 137 15.17 -1.66 -5.06
C PRO A 137 15.38 -1.51 -6.57
N LEU A 138 14.42 -1.98 -7.37
CA LEU A 138 14.36 -1.71 -8.79
C LEU A 138 13.90 -0.26 -8.97
N GLY A 139 14.85 0.67 -9.00
CA GLY A 139 14.58 2.10 -9.09
C GLY A 139 15.54 2.90 -8.23
N ARG A 140 15.29 4.20 -8.16
CA ARG A 140 16.16 5.14 -7.46
C ARG A 140 15.95 5.04 -5.94
N ASN A 141 17.03 5.23 -5.17
CA ASN A 141 16.99 5.33 -3.69
C ASN A 141 16.13 6.50 -3.17
N GLU A 142 15.64 7.37 -4.06
CA GLU A 142 14.82 8.53 -3.70
C GLU A 142 13.56 8.15 -2.91
N PHE A 143 12.87 7.05 -3.28
CA PHE A 143 11.69 6.57 -2.54
C PHE A 143 12.02 6.22 -1.09
N ALA A 144 13.18 5.58 -0.87
CA ALA A 144 13.63 5.18 0.46
C ALA A 144 13.87 6.39 1.39
N HIS A 145 14.36 7.50 0.84
CA HIS A 145 14.59 8.74 1.59
C HIS A 145 13.27 9.44 1.90
N GLU A 146 12.39 9.53 0.92
CA GLU A 146 11.11 10.23 1.03
C GLU A 146 10.08 9.54 1.92
N ALA A 147 10.07 8.21 1.97
CA ALA A 147 9.10 7.45 2.75
C ALA A 147 9.21 7.75 4.26
N ASP A 148 8.06 7.95 4.90
CA ASP A 148 7.95 8.09 6.35
C ASP A 148 8.05 6.74 7.05
N VAL A 149 7.52 5.70 6.39
CA VAL A 149 7.53 4.32 6.84
C VAL A 149 8.00 3.42 5.71
N ARG A 150 8.87 2.44 6.02
CA ARG A 150 9.29 1.42 5.06
C ARG A 150 9.03 0.03 5.63
N ILE A 151 8.40 -0.80 4.82
CA ILE A 151 8.04 -2.17 5.15
C ILE A 151 8.73 -3.09 4.13
N HIS A 152 9.48 -4.06 4.62
CA HIS A 152 10.04 -5.11 3.80
C HIS A 152 9.17 -6.35 3.85
N CYS A 153 8.81 -6.87 2.67
CA CYS A 153 8.05 -8.12 2.52
C CYS A 153 8.95 -9.23 1.97
N GLU A 154 8.93 -10.39 2.61
CA GLU A 154 9.66 -11.58 2.18
C GLU A 154 8.88 -12.84 2.60
N ALA A 155 8.72 -13.79 1.67
CA ALA A 155 8.06 -15.08 1.93
C ALA A 155 6.72 -14.96 2.69
N MET A 156 5.86 -14.05 2.28
CA MET A 156 4.56 -13.76 2.92
C MET A 156 4.67 -13.30 4.38
N ARG A 157 5.79 -12.72 4.76
CA ARG A 157 6.00 -12.01 6.03
C ARG A 157 6.35 -10.57 5.74
N TRP A 158 6.07 -9.70 6.71
CA TRP A 158 6.48 -8.31 6.64
C TRP A 158 7.26 -7.92 7.89
N ARG A 159 8.14 -6.94 7.75
CA ARG A 159 8.86 -6.32 8.87
C ARG A 159 9.00 -4.82 8.61
N LEU A 160 8.95 -4.06 9.69
CA LEU A 160 9.23 -2.63 9.66
C LEU A 160 10.74 -2.40 9.56
N ILE A 161 11.20 -1.61 8.59
CA ILE A 161 12.62 -1.28 8.41
C ILE A 161 12.94 0.20 8.57
N LYS A 162 11.92 1.07 8.51
CA LYS A 162 12.02 2.49 8.83
C LYS A 162 10.67 2.99 9.33
N SER A 163 10.67 3.84 10.34
CA SER A 163 9.49 4.60 10.76
C SER A 163 9.90 5.94 11.37
N ARG A 164 9.14 7.00 11.04
CA ARG A 164 9.21 8.29 11.72
C ARG A 164 8.29 8.35 12.95
N TYR A 165 7.44 7.35 13.16
CA TYR A 165 6.36 7.37 14.15
C TYR A 165 6.58 6.43 15.33
N GLN A 166 7.46 5.42 15.18
CA GLN A 166 7.71 4.42 16.21
C GLN A 166 9.10 3.79 16.11
N SER A 167 9.53 3.11 17.17
CA SER A 167 10.70 2.24 17.12
C SER A 167 10.46 1.06 16.20
N ILE A 168 11.50 0.65 15.45
CA ILE A 168 11.43 -0.44 14.47
C ILE A 168 11.68 -1.83 15.08
N SER A 169 12.09 -1.91 16.35
CA SER A 169 12.40 -3.21 16.99
C SER A 169 11.16 -4.09 17.05
N ASP A 170 11.27 -5.28 16.44
CA ASP A 170 10.30 -6.38 16.53
C ASP A 170 8.89 -6.12 15.96
N VAL A 171 8.73 -5.08 15.11
CA VAL A 171 7.46 -4.81 14.44
C VAL A 171 7.42 -5.56 13.10
N GLY A 172 6.56 -6.56 13.02
CA GLY A 172 6.38 -7.39 11.83
C GLY A 172 5.33 -8.48 12.02
N GLY A 173 5.02 -9.20 10.96
CA GLY A 173 4.00 -10.24 11.02
C GLY A 173 3.84 -11.03 9.72
N MET A 174 2.74 -11.79 9.65
CA MET A 174 2.34 -12.53 8.44
C MET A 174 1.48 -11.66 7.54
N VAL A 175 1.70 -11.78 6.24
CA VAL A 175 0.88 -11.09 5.21
C VAL A 175 -0.47 -11.80 5.00
N LEU A 176 -0.57 -13.07 5.35
CA LEU A 176 -1.75 -13.91 5.08
C LEU A 176 -3.02 -13.34 5.73
N PRO A 177 -4.18 -13.47 5.07
CA PRO A 177 -5.44 -13.20 5.72
C PRO A 177 -5.57 -14.11 6.94
N VAL A 178 -6.07 -13.57 8.05
CA VAL A 178 -6.54 -14.39 9.17
C VAL A 178 -7.61 -15.30 8.59
N ARG A 179 -7.37 -16.60 8.58
CA ARG A 179 -8.44 -17.56 8.31
C ARG A 179 -9.35 -17.47 9.52
N ASP A 180 -10.54 -16.92 9.33
CA ASP A 180 -11.61 -17.10 10.30
C ASP A 180 -11.72 -18.60 10.54
N GLY A 181 -11.46 -19.01 11.80
CA GLY A 181 -11.40 -20.41 12.20
C GLY A 181 -12.77 -21.08 12.24
N THR A 182 -13.50 -21.05 11.11
CA THR A 182 -14.68 -21.89 10.88
C THR A 182 -14.21 -23.15 10.15
N PRO A 183 -14.24 -24.32 10.79
CA PRO A 183 -14.09 -25.58 10.07
C PRO A 183 -15.21 -25.64 9.02
N ARG A 184 -14.85 -25.87 7.77
CA ARG A 184 -15.85 -26.31 6.77
C ARG A 184 -16.18 -27.76 7.09
N GLU A 185 -17.38 -27.98 7.59
CA GLU A 185 -18.02 -29.29 7.59
C GLU A 185 -18.27 -29.77 6.16
#